data_0422b83dd7e11db811110c9e6f151d3e
#
_entry.id   0422b83dd7e11db811110c9e6f151d3e
#
_cell.length_a   1.000
_cell.length_b   1.000
_cell.length_c   1.000
_cell.angle_alpha   90.00
_cell.angle_beta   90.00
_cell.angle_gamma   90.00
#
_symmetry.space_group_name_H-M   'P 1'
#
loop_
_entity.id
_entity.type
_entity.pdbx_description
1 polymer ?
#
loop_
_entity_poly.entity_id
_entity_poly.type
_entity_poly.pdbx_seq_one_letter_code
_entity_poly.pdbx_strand_id
1 'polypeptide(L)'
;MPKLIIDLNATKENAINELNDFIDNRLHSYESLRNYDLGEDNHQNVSLLSPYIRHRLITEQEVISAALNKFPLPKIEKFIQEVLWRTYWKGWLELRPRVWDDYKDNILINNDKKQLLEKVLSYETDINCFNIWTKELIETNYLHNHARMWYASIWIHTLKLPWEAGANLFLKHLLDGDPASNTLSWRWVAGIQTKNKSYCLLYTSDAADDVRC
;
A
#
# COMPACT_ATOMS: atom_id res chain seq x y z
N MET A 1 -8.54 20.33 -8.97
CA MET A 1 -8.36 18.96 -9.50
C MET A 1 -7.33 18.30 -8.61
N PRO A 2 -7.51 17.06 -8.15
CA PRO A 2 -6.50 16.36 -7.39
C PRO A 2 -5.20 16.30 -8.21
N LYS A 3 -4.07 16.57 -7.56
CA LYS A 3 -2.74 16.49 -8.15
C LYS A 3 -2.40 15.00 -8.28
N LEU A 4 -2.53 14.45 -9.47
CA LEU A 4 -2.15 13.06 -9.73
C LEU A 4 -0.63 12.97 -9.72
N ILE A 5 -0.08 12.26 -8.74
CA ILE A 5 1.37 11.98 -8.63
C ILE A 5 1.84 11.11 -9.79
N ILE A 6 0.96 10.29 -10.31
CA ILE A 6 1.20 9.47 -11.50
C ILE A 6 0.45 10.14 -12.63
N ASP A 7 1.18 10.67 -13.63
CA ASP A 7 0.56 11.12 -14.86
C ASP A 7 -0.12 9.91 -15.52
N LEU A 8 -1.42 9.80 -15.28
CA LEU A 8 -2.23 8.67 -15.71
C LEU A 8 -2.59 8.75 -17.19
N ASN A 9 -1.63 9.02 -18.01
CA ASN A 9 -1.69 8.48 -19.34
C ASN A 9 -1.50 6.96 -19.22
N ALA A 10 -2.59 6.25 -18.85
CA ALA A 10 -2.60 4.83 -18.53
C ALA A 10 -2.37 3.99 -19.80
N THR A 11 -1.20 4.13 -20.40
CA THR A 11 -0.77 3.40 -21.58
C THR A 11 0.33 2.40 -21.24
N LYS A 12 0.45 1.36 -22.05
CA LYS A 12 1.57 0.41 -21.94
C LYS A 12 2.92 1.10 -22.15
N GLU A 13 2.96 2.09 -23.02
CA GLU A 13 4.17 2.88 -23.33
C GLU A 13 4.66 3.62 -22.07
N ASN A 14 3.77 4.34 -21.37
CA ASN A 14 4.13 5.02 -20.11
C ASN A 14 4.54 4.05 -19.02
N ALA A 15 3.88 2.90 -18.92
CA ALA A 15 4.27 1.85 -17.97
C ALA A 15 5.69 1.33 -18.24
N ILE A 16 6.07 1.16 -19.50
CA ILE A 16 7.42 0.74 -19.91
C ILE A 16 8.44 1.87 -19.65
N ASN A 17 8.09 3.13 -19.94
CA ASN A 17 8.97 4.26 -19.68
C ASN A 17 9.26 4.40 -18.17
N GLU A 18 8.24 4.29 -17.30
CA GLU A 18 8.39 4.30 -15.85
C GLU A 18 9.24 3.11 -15.36
N LEU A 19 9.02 1.91 -15.92
CA LEU A 19 9.82 0.74 -15.60
C LEU A 19 11.31 0.95 -15.95
N ASN A 20 11.59 1.47 -17.13
CA ASN A 20 12.96 1.72 -17.58
C ASN A 20 13.62 2.81 -16.72
N ASP A 21 12.93 3.92 -16.44
CA ASP A 21 13.45 4.96 -15.56
C ASP A 21 13.74 4.43 -14.16
N PHE A 22 12.83 3.65 -13.59
CA PHE A 22 13.07 3.02 -12.29
C PHE A 22 14.28 2.10 -12.28
N ILE A 23 14.42 1.23 -13.30
CA ILE A 23 15.56 0.32 -13.41
C ILE A 23 16.87 1.08 -13.59
N ASP A 24 16.86 2.15 -14.38
CA ASP A 24 18.07 2.90 -14.72
C ASP A 24 18.56 3.77 -13.55
N ASN A 25 17.67 4.40 -12.83
CA ASN A 25 17.99 5.48 -11.91
C ASN A 25 17.76 5.14 -10.43
N ARG A 26 16.86 4.20 -10.09
CA ARG A 26 16.35 4.04 -8.72
C ARG A 26 16.45 2.63 -8.15
N LEU A 27 16.45 1.59 -8.98
CA LEU A 27 16.44 0.19 -8.53
C LEU A 27 17.67 -0.17 -7.66
N HIS A 28 18.83 0.40 -7.96
CA HIS A 28 20.07 0.11 -7.24
C HIS A 28 20.04 0.52 -5.75
N SER A 29 19.23 1.52 -5.39
CA SER A 29 19.07 2.03 -4.02
C SER A 29 17.75 1.60 -3.37
N TYR A 30 16.91 0.87 -4.09
CA TYR A 30 15.57 0.51 -3.65
C TYR A 30 15.56 -0.21 -2.30
N GLU A 31 16.43 -1.20 -2.10
CA GLU A 31 16.46 -1.99 -0.86
C GLU A 31 16.68 -1.11 0.38
N SER A 32 17.59 -0.15 0.30
CA SER A 32 17.95 0.73 1.43
C SER A 32 16.96 1.88 1.64
N LEU A 33 16.29 2.34 0.57
CA LEU A 33 15.46 3.56 0.65
C LEU A 33 13.96 3.29 0.65
N ARG A 34 13.51 2.10 0.23
CA ARG A 34 12.09 1.78 0.02
C ARG A 34 11.17 1.97 1.23
N ASN A 35 11.72 2.02 2.44
CA ASN A 35 10.95 2.15 3.67
C ASN A 35 10.79 3.60 4.14
N TYR A 36 11.44 4.56 3.48
CA TYR A 36 11.32 5.98 3.85
C TYR A 36 10.13 6.60 3.12
N ASP A 37 9.21 7.16 3.88
CA ASP A 37 8.17 8.04 3.35
C ASP A 37 8.74 9.46 3.26
N LEU A 38 8.92 9.95 2.04
CA LEU A 38 9.52 11.27 1.77
C LEU A 38 8.44 12.36 1.59
N GLY A 39 7.18 12.02 1.82
CA GLY A 39 6.04 12.91 1.70
C GLY A 39 5.39 12.91 0.31
N GLU A 40 4.25 13.59 0.22
CA GLU A 40 3.30 13.60 -0.89
C GLU A 40 3.92 13.89 -2.28
N ASP A 41 4.93 14.76 -2.33
CA ASP A 41 5.54 15.21 -3.58
C ASP A 41 6.80 14.42 -3.96
N ASN A 42 7.21 13.43 -3.17
CA ASN A 42 8.49 12.74 -3.37
C ASN A 42 8.42 11.23 -3.16
N HIS A 43 8.29 10.50 -4.25
CA HIS A 43 8.29 9.03 -4.27
C HIS A 43 9.45 8.44 -5.09
N GLN A 44 10.58 9.15 -5.13
CA GLN A 44 11.76 8.76 -5.94
C GLN A 44 12.45 7.48 -5.43
N ASN A 45 12.15 7.03 -4.22
CA ASN A 45 12.70 5.83 -3.61
C ASN A 45 11.88 4.55 -3.86
N VAL A 46 10.75 4.65 -4.57
CA VAL A 46 9.89 3.51 -4.92
C VAL A 46 9.62 3.45 -6.42
N SER A 47 9.12 2.32 -6.91
CA SER A 47 8.99 2.08 -8.35
C SER A 47 7.80 2.78 -9.02
N LEU A 48 6.75 3.11 -8.27
CA LEU A 48 5.47 3.61 -8.78
C LEU A 48 4.78 2.70 -9.83
N LEU A 49 5.22 1.44 -9.96
CA LEU A 49 4.71 0.50 -10.97
C LEU A 49 3.42 -0.20 -10.57
N SER A 50 3.04 -0.13 -9.28
CA SER A 50 1.89 -0.88 -8.76
C SER A 50 0.56 -0.60 -9.47
N PRO A 51 0.20 0.64 -9.88
CA PRO A 51 -1.00 0.89 -10.66
C PRO A 51 -0.94 0.25 -12.04
N TYR A 52 0.19 0.35 -12.75
CA TYR A 52 0.34 -0.24 -14.08
C TYR A 52 0.21 -1.77 -14.04
N ILE A 53 0.80 -2.41 -13.03
CA ILE A 53 0.67 -3.84 -12.81
C ILE A 53 -0.77 -4.20 -12.42
N ARG A 54 -1.42 -3.39 -11.56
CA ARG A 54 -2.80 -3.62 -11.14
C ARG A 54 -3.77 -3.62 -12.33
N HIS A 55 -3.59 -2.70 -13.26
CA HIS A 55 -4.43 -2.56 -14.44
C HIS A 55 -3.94 -3.35 -15.66
N ARG A 56 -2.94 -4.22 -15.48
CA ARG A 56 -2.40 -5.12 -16.52
C ARG A 56 -1.82 -4.40 -17.76
N LEU A 57 -1.34 -3.19 -17.59
CA LEU A 57 -0.58 -2.49 -18.63
C LEU A 57 0.82 -3.07 -18.80
N ILE A 58 1.42 -3.54 -17.70
CA ILE A 58 2.59 -4.42 -17.65
C ILE A 58 2.33 -5.57 -16.68
N THR A 59 3.02 -6.67 -16.86
CA THR A 59 2.91 -7.86 -16.01
C THR A 59 4.08 -7.94 -15.02
N GLU A 60 3.87 -8.68 -13.94
CA GLU A 60 4.92 -8.99 -12.97
C GLU A 60 6.13 -9.65 -13.66
N GLN A 61 5.88 -10.51 -14.66
CA GLN A 61 6.93 -11.18 -15.43
C GLN A 61 7.76 -10.20 -16.28
N GLU A 62 7.11 -9.25 -16.97
CA GLU A 62 7.80 -8.21 -17.74
C GLU A 62 8.71 -7.37 -16.83
N VAL A 63 8.20 -6.96 -15.66
CA VAL A 63 8.95 -6.18 -14.66
C VAL A 63 10.17 -6.95 -14.14
N ILE A 64 10.00 -8.20 -13.73
CA ILE A 64 11.08 -9.04 -13.20
C ILE A 64 12.13 -9.31 -14.28
N SER A 65 11.69 -9.66 -15.50
CA SER A 65 12.61 -9.94 -16.62
C SER A 65 13.45 -8.71 -16.98
N ALA A 66 12.83 -7.52 -17.05
CA ALA A 66 13.54 -6.27 -17.34
C ALA A 66 14.60 -5.96 -16.26
N ALA A 67 14.25 -6.12 -14.97
CA ALA A 67 15.15 -5.88 -13.87
C ALA A 67 16.35 -6.88 -13.87
N LEU A 68 16.10 -8.17 -14.11
CA LEU A 68 17.12 -9.21 -14.17
C LEU A 68 18.05 -9.08 -15.39
N ASN A 69 17.60 -8.46 -16.47
CA ASN A 69 18.47 -8.17 -17.62
C ASN A 69 19.57 -7.16 -17.28
N LYS A 70 19.36 -6.29 -16.27
CA LYS A 70 20.32 -5.25 -15.90
C LYS A 70 21.09 -5.56 -14.62
N PHE A 71 20.48 -6.23 -13.67
CA PHE A 71 21.06 -6.51 -12.36
C PHE A 71 20.98 -8.00 -12.01
N PRO A 72 22.04 -8.57 -11.39
CA PRO A 72 21.98 -9.94 -10.89
C PRO A 72 21.02 -10.03 -9.69
N LEU A 73 20.32 -11.16 -9.57
CA LEU A 73 19.30 -11.41 -8.54
C LEU A 73 19.70 -10.97 -7.12
N PRO A 74 20.91 -11.26 -6.60
CA PRO A 74 21.27 -10.88 -5.23
C PRO A 74 21.26 -9.37 -4.96
N LYS A 75 21.36 -8.52 -6.01
CA LYS A 75 21.31 -7.06 -5.85
C LYS A 75 19.89 -6.48 -5.84
N ILE A 76 18.92 -7.22 -6.33
CA ILE A 76 17.55 -6.76 -6.52
C ILE A 76 16.52 -7.73 -5.91
N GLU A 77 16.97 -8.67 -5.09
CA GLU A 77 16.13 -9.72 -4.51
C GLU A 77 14.94 -9.12 -3.75
N LYS A 78 15.17 -8.06 -2.99
CA LYS A 78 14.11 -7.37 -2.26
C LYS A 78 13.03 -6.81 -3.19
N PHE A 79 13.41 -6.20 -4.30
CA PHE A 79 12.44 -5.70 -5.27
C PHE A 79 11.62 -6.83 -5.89
N ILE A 80 12.28 -7.92 -6.28
CA ILE A 80 11.60 -9.09 -6.86
C ILE A 80 10.63 -9.71 -5.85
N GLN A 81 11.02 -9.83 -4.59
CA GLN A 81 10.14 -10.31 -3.52
C GLN A 81 8.88 -9.43 -3.41
N GLU A 82 9.03 -8.09 -3.42
CA GLU A 82 7.88 -7.18 -3.34
C GLU A 82 6.94 -7.30 -4.54
N VAL A 83 7.48 -7.50 -5.74
CA VAL A 83 6.65 -7.76 -6.94
C VAL A 83 5.90 -9.09 -6.82
N LEU A 84 6.55 -10.13 -6.32
CA LEU A 84 5.96 -11.47 -6.17
C LEU A 84 4.94 -11.57 -5.03
N TRP A 85 5.00 -10.71 -4.00
CA TRP A 85 3.98 -10.66 -2.95
C TRP A 85 2.58 -10.52 -3.53
N ARG A 86 2.41 -9.72 -4.58
CA ARG A 86 1.12 -9.56 -5.25
C ARG A 86 0.57 -10.88 -5.80
N THR A 87 1.41 -11.65 -6.49
CA THR A 87 1.04 -12.97 -7.03
C THR A 87 0.72 -13.94 -5.89
N TYR A 88 1.52 -13.94 -4.83
CA TYR A 88 1.28 -14.77 -3.65
C TYR A 88 -0.08 -14.46 -3.00
N TRP A 89 -0.40 -13.19 -2.77
CA TRP A 89 -1.67 -12.81 -2.14
C TRP A 89 -2.88 -13.19 -2.98
N LYS A 90 -2.81 -13.04 -4.29
CA LYS A 90 -3.88 -13.48 -5.20
C LYS A 90 -4.12 -14.98 -5.09
N GLY A 91 -3.10 -15.80 -5.24
CA GLY A 91 -3.23 -17.23 -5.10
C GLY A 91 -3.71 -17.67 -3.72
N TRP A 92 -3.24 -16.97 -2.66
CA TRP A 92 -3.69 -17.25 -1.30
C TRP A 92 -5.20 -17.00 -1.12
N LEU A 93 -5.72 -15.87 -1.63
CA LEU A 93 -7.13 -15.49 -1.52
C LEU A 93 -8.01 -16.39 -2.41
N GLU A 94 -7.58 -16.75 -3.61
CA GLU A 94 -8.29 -17.66 -4.50
C GLU A 94 -8.54 -19.03 -3.85
N LEU A 95 -7.58 -19.51 -3.07
CA LEU A 95 -7.74 -20.76 -2.30
C LEU A 95 -8.62 -20.61 -1.06
N ARG A 96 -9.00 -19.38 -0.67
CA ARG A 96 -9.75 -19.07 0.54
C ARG A 96 -10.82 -18.01 0.30
N PRO A 97 -11.78 -18.26 -0.62
CA PRO A 97 -12.76 -17.24 -1.04
C PRO A 97 -13.63 -16.73 0.11
N ARG A 98 -13.88 -17.53 1.15
CA ARG A 98 -14.63 -17.11 2.34
C ARG A 98 -14.03 -15.87 3.01
N VAL A 99 -12.72 -15.67 2.94
CA VAL A 99 -12.07 -14.49 3.53
C VAL A 99 -12.54 -13.20 2.84
N TRP A 100 -12.76 -13.26 1.54
CA TRP A 100 -13.30 -12.14 0.78
C TRP A 100 -14.79 -11.93 1.03
N ASP A 101 -15.54 -13.00 1.19
CA ASP A 101 -16.98 -12.91 1.51
C ASP A 101 -17.18 -12.35 2.91
N ASP A 102 -16.47 -12.87 3.91
CA ASP A 102 -16.49 -12.34 5.28
C ASP A 102 -16.12 -10.85 5.32
N TYR A 103 -15.12 -10.40 4.53
CA TYR A 103 -14.78 -9.00 4.42
C TYR A 103 -15.95 -8.16 3.90
N LYS A 104 -16.61 -8.58 2.81
CA LYS A 104 -17.73 -7.85 2.21
C LYS A 104 -18.91 -7.73 3.17
N ASP A 105 -19.18 -8.80 3.91
CA ASP A 105 -20.31 -8.85 4.85
C ASP A 105 -20.08 -7.95 6.07
N ASN A 106 -18.83 -7.66 6.43
CA ASN A 106 -18.46 -6.87 7.60
C ASN A 106 -18.03 -5.41 7.30
N ILE A 107 -18.15 -4.94 6.06
CA ILE A 107 -17.80 -3.55 5.70
C ILE A 107 -18.63 -2.50 6.47
N LEU A 108 -19.81 -2.87 6.96
CA LEU A 108 -20.74 -1.95 7.61
C LEU A 108 -20.18 -1.45 8.94
N ILE A 109 -20.16 -0.12 9.09
CA ILE A 109 -19.74 0.55 10.32
C ILE A 109 -20.94 0.76 11.21
N ASN A 110 -20.81 0.39 12.47
CA ASN A 110 -21.81 0.67 13.50
C ASN A 110 -22.00 2.18 13.70
N ASN A 111 -23.19 2.60 14.08
CA ASN A 111 -23.56 4.02 14.24
C ASN A 111 -22.68 4.78 15.24
N ASP A 112 -22.17 4.10 16.26
CA ASP A 112 -21.25 4.66 17.27
C ASP A 112 -19.89 5.10 16.71
N LYS A 113 -19.48 4.57 15.56
CA LYS A 113 -18.22 4.90 14.89
C LYS A 113 -18.36 5.91 13.73
N LYS A 114 -19.58 6.28 13.36
CA LYS A 114 -19.81 7.21 12.23
C LYS A 114 -19.18 8.57 12.42
N GLN A 115 -19.33 9.19 13.60
CA GLN A 115 -18.72 10.48 13.90
C GLN A 115 -17.19 10.46 13.80
N LEU A 116 -16.57 9.37 14.27
CA LEU A 116 -15.11 9.24 14.17
C LEU A 116 -14.69 9.06 12.71
N LEU A 117 -15.44 8.30 11.92
CA LEU A 117 -15.16 8.16 10.49
C LEU A 117 -15.31 9.50 9.75
N GLU A 118 -16.33 10.31 10.10
CA GLU A 118 -16.49 11.65 9.54
C GLU A 118 -15.28 12.55 9.84
N LYS A 119 -14.76 12.54 11.08
CA LYS A 119 -13.51 13.23 11.44
C LYS A 119 -12.31 12.74 10.65
N VAL A 120 -12.20 11.44 10.39
CA VAL A 120 -11.13 10.89 9.55
C VAL A 120 -11.24 11.46 8.13
N LEU A 121 -12.42 11.41 7.53
CA LEU A 121 -12.64 11.86 6.15
C LEU A 121 -12.55 13.38 5.97
N SER A 122 -12.74 14.16 7.05
CA SER A 122 -12.54 15.61 7.07
C SER A 122 -11.12 16.03 7.51
N TYR A 123 -10.24 15.06 7.77
CA TYR A 123 -8.84 15.31 8.19
C TYR A 123 -8.73 16.01 9.55
N GLU A 124 -9.71 15.77 10.46
CA GLU A 124 -9.87 16.46 11.74
C GLU A 124 -9.65 15.54 12.95
N THR A 125 -8.84 14.51 12.80
CA THR A 125 -8.42 13.69 13.96
C THR A 125 -7.33 14.40 14.75
N ASP A 126 -7.11 13.96 16.00
CA ASP A 126 -6.05 14.51 16.85
C ASP A 126 -4.63 14.03 16.45
N ILE A 127 -4.50 13.30 15.34
CA ILE A 127 -3.23 12.71 14.86
C ILE A 127 -2.84 13.35 13.53
N ASN A 128 -1.93 14.30 13.59
CA ASN A 128 -1.57 15.12 12.43
C ASN A 128 -1.05 14.32 11.24
N CYS A 129 -0.10 13.40 11.44
CA CYS A 129 0.43 12.58 10.34
C CYS A 129 -0.67 11.72 9.68
N PHE A 130 -1.60 11.20 10.46
CA PHE A 130 -2.73 10.43 9.96
C PHE A 130 -3.67 11.28 9.08
N ASN A 131 -3.92 12.54 9.49
CA ASN A 131 -4.70 13.49 8.69
C ASN A 131 -4.01 13.82 7.36
N ILE A 132 -2.68 14.04 7.38
CA ILE A 132 -1.88 14.26 6.18
C ILE A 132 -1.98 13.07 5.23
N TRP A 133 -1.77 11.85 5.71
CA TRP A 133 -1.88 10.65 4.87
C TRP A 133 -3.32 10.40 4.37
N THR A 134 -4.34 10.74 5.16
CA THR A 134 -5.74 10.63 4.68
C THR A 134 -5.97 11.59 3.52
N LYS A 135 -5.48 12.82 3.65
CA LYS A 135 -5.58 13.82 2.60
C LYS A 135 -4.82 13.38 1.34
N GLU A 136 -3.57 12.96 1.48
CA GLU A 136 -2.75 12.43 0.39
C GLU A 136 -3.49 11.29 -0.34
N LEU A 137 -3.97 10.29 0.39
CA LEU A 137 -4.73 9.17 -0.17
C LEU A 137 -5.93 9.62 -1.01
N ILE A 138 -6.71 10.58 -0.51
CA ILE A 138 -7.96 11.02 -1.16
C ILE A 138 -7.67 11.95 -2.35
N GLU A 139 -6.68 12.82 -2.24
CA GLU A 139 -6.37 13.82 -3.25
C GLU A 139 -5.48 13.30 -4.38
N THR A 140 -4.55 12.38 -4.06
CA THR A 140 -3.58 11.85 -5.03
C THR A 140 -3.89 10.43 -5.51
N ASN A 141 -4.78 9.73 -4.80
CA ASN A 141 -5.09 8.30 -5.02
C ASN A 141 -3.87 7.37 -4.85
N TYR A 142 -2.88 7.83 -4.11
CA TYR A 142 -1.69 7.07 -3.78
C TYR A 142 -1.30 7.30 -2.31
N LEU A 143 -0.57 6.38 -1.75
CA LEU A 143 0.08 6.50 -0.46
C LEU A 143 1.31 5.59 -0.46
N HIS A 144 2.42 6.06 0.07
CA HIS A 144 3.64 5.28 0.20
C HIS A 144 3.37 3.97 0.96
N ASN A 145 3.97 2.84 0.53
CA ASN A 145 3.67 1.53 1.12
C ASN A 145 3.85 1.47 2.65
N HIS A 146 4.91 2.10 3.17
CA HIS A 146 5.16 2.14 4.61
C HIS A 146 4.11 2.98 5.35
N ALA A 147 3.73 4.13 4.78
CA ALA A 147 2.65 4.95 5.32
C ALA A 147 1.31 4.19 5.36
N ARG A 148 1.04 3.30 4.37
CA ARG A 148 -0.15 2.44 4.41
C ARG A 148 -0.18 1.53 5.64
N MET A 149 0.97 0.98 6.02
CA MET A 149 1.08 0.10 7.20
C MET A 149 0.88 0.90 8.50
N TRP A 150 1.48 2.08 8.60
CA TRP A 150 1.29 2.98 9.75
C TRP A 150 -0.15 3.48 9.85
N TYR A 151 -0.72 3.87 8.73
CA TYR A 151 -2.12 4.27 8.62
C TYR A 151 -3.07 3.18 9.15
N ALA A 152 -2.91 1.96 8.65
CA ALA A 152 -3.72 0.82 9.08
C ALA A 152 -3.54 0.50 10.58
N SER A 153 -2.31 0.64 11.09
CA SER A 153 -2.02 0.46 12.52
C SER A 153 -2.72 1.50 13.39
N ILE A 154 -2.66 2.79 13.02
CA ILE A 154 -3.37 3.86 13.73
C ILE A 154 -4.88 3.64 13.65
N TRP A 155 -5.41 3.34 12.48
CA TRP A 155 -6.83 3.05 12.25
C TRP A 155 -7.35 1.97 13.20
N ILE A 156 -6.67 0.83 13.25
CA ILE A 156 -7.10 -0.34 14.00
C ILE A 156 -6.80 -0.21 15.50
N HIS A 157 -5.55 0.13 15.83
CA HIS A 157 -5.06 0.00 17.21
C HIS A 157 -5.24 1.28 18.04
N THR A 158 -5.23 2.45 17.42
CA THR A 158 -5.41 3.74 18.10
C THR A 158 -6.86 4.20 18.03
N LEU A 159 -7.40 4.36 16.83
CA LEU A 159 -8.77 4.83 16.63
C LEU A 159 -9.83 3.75 16.87
N LYS A 160 -9.42 2.49 16.99
CA LYS A 160 -10.32 1.33 17.21
C LYS A 160 -11.44 1.24 16.18
N LEU A 161 -11.14 1.64 14.94
CA LEU A 161 -12.08 1.49 13.83
C LEU A 161 -12.00 0.08 13.23
N PRO A 162 -13.10 -0.45 12.67
CA PRO A 162 -13.10 -1.73 11.98
C PRO A 162 -12.09 -1.74 10.82
N TRP A 163 -11.28 -2.79 10.74
CA TRP A 163 -10.28 -2.91 9.68
C TRP A 163 -10.92 -3.00 8.28
N GLU A 164 -12.10 -3.57 8.19
CA GLU A 164 -12.87 -3.69 6.94
C GLU A 164 -13.21 -2.32 6.35
N ALA A 165 -13.55 -1.36 7.20
CA ALA A 165 -13.86 -0.01 6.76
C ALA A 165 -12.61 0.71 6.24
N GLY A 166 -11.46 0.54 6.88
CA GLY A 166 -10.18 1.09 6.40
C GLY A 166 -9.72 0.43 5.11
N ALA A 167 -9.86 -0.90 5.01
CA ALA A 167 -9.58 -1.64 3.77
C ALA A 167 -10.48 -1.17 2.62
N ASN A 168 -11.76 -0.88 2.90
CA ASN A 168 -12.69 -0.35 1.90
C ASN A 168 -12.31 1.07 1.45
N LEU A 169 -11.87 1.93 2.38
CA LEU A 169 -11.36 3.26 2.04
C LEU A 169 -10.16 3.15 1.08
N PHE A 170 -9.21 2.28 1.37
CA PHE A 170 -8.05 2.05 0.50
C PHE A 170 -8.45 1.48 -0.86
N LEU A 171 -9.34 0.49 -0.88
CA LEU A 171 -9.79 -0.12 -2.13
C LEU A 171 -10.52 0.88 -3.04
N LYS A 172 -11.21 1.86 -2.45
CA LYS A 172 -11.93 2.91 -3.15
C LYS A 172 -11.01 3.99 -3.74
N HIS A 173 -9.94 4.34 -3.02
CA HIS A 173 -9.12 5.51 -3.37
C HIS A 173 -7.80 5.13 -4.04
N LEU A 174 -7.16 4.02 -3.67
CA LEU A 174 -5.87 3.66 -4.24
C LEU A 174 -5.97 3.24 -5.70
N LEU A 175 -5.17 3.87 -6.57
CA LEU A 175 -5.02 3.49 -7.97
C LEU A 175 -4.54 2.04 -8.17
N ASP A 176 -3.75 1.56 -7.23
CA ASP A 176 -3.25 0.18 -7.23
C ASP A 176 -4.09 -0.75 -6.34
N GLY A 177 -5.27 -0.31 -5.90
CA GLY A 177 -6.17 -1.05 -5.04
C GLY A 177 -6.50 -2.44 -5.61
N ASP A 178 -5.92 -3.48 -5.03
CA ASP A 178 -6.11 -4.88 -5.41
C ASP A 178 -6.85 -5.62 -4.30
N PRO A 179 -7.99 -6.28 -4.59
CA PRO A 179 -8.79 -6.96 -3.57
C PRO A 179 -7.99 -7.92 -2.68
N ALA A 180 -7.07 -8.70 -3.27
CA ALA A 180 -6.29 -9.66 -2.51
C ALA A 180 -5.22 -8.99 -1.66
N SER A 181 -4.34 -8.18 -2.28
CA SER A 181 -3.26 -7.52 -1.58
C SER A 181 -3.77 -6.58 -0.49
N ASN A 182 -4.81 -5.80 -0.79
CA ASN A 182 -5.40 -4.85 0.16
C ASN A 182 -6.03 -5.57 1.36
N THR A 183 -6.94 -6.52 1.12
CA THR A 183 -7.63 -7.24 2.20
C THR A 183 -6.64 -7.99 3.09
N LEU A 184 -5.68 -8.71 2.50
CA LEU A 184 -4.76 -9.53 3.27
C LEU A 184 -3.70 -8.70 4.02
N SER A 185 -3.29 -7.55 3.47
CA SER A 185 -2.42 -6.61 4.20
C SER A 185 -3.12 -5.98 5.40
N TRP A 186 -4.37 -5.54 5.26
CA TRP A 186 -5.17 -5.03 6.38
C TRP A 186 -5.40 -6.11 7.46
N ARG A 187 -5.70 -7.35 7.05
CA ARG A 187 -5.82 -8.50 7.98
C ARG A 187 -4.50 -8.79 8.70
N TRP A 188 -3.37 -8.60 8.00
CA TRP A 188 -2.05 -8.79 8.62
C TRP A 188 -1.81 -7.76 9.72
N VAL A 189 -2.08 -6.48 9.47
CA VAL A 189 -1.99 -5.42 10.50
C VAL A 189 -2.95 -5.68 11.65
N ALA A 190 -4.18 -6.16 11.36
CA ALA A 190 -5.17 -6.53 12.38
C ALA A 190 -4.79 -7.77 13.22
N GLY A 191 -3.73 -8.48 12.87
CA GLY A 191 -3.29 -9.68 13.61
C GLY A 191 -4.10 -10.94 13.36
N ILE A 192 -4.94 -10.95 12.32
CA ILE A 192 -5.84 -12.08 11.99
C ILE A 192 -5.40 -12.87 10.75
N GLN A 193 -4.33 -12.45 10.08
CA GLN A 193 -3.79 -13.13 8.90
C GLN A 193 -2.76 -14.20 9.26
N THR A 194 -1.91 -13.93 10.23
CA THR A 194 -0.87 -14.84 10.70
C THR A 194 -1.05 -15.09 12.18
N LYS A 195 -1.16 -16.36 12.57
CA LYS A 195 -1.36 -16.75 13.97
C LYS A 195 -0.28 -16.16 14.88
N ASN A 196 -0.69 -15.49 15.97
CA ASN A 196 0.18 -14.87 16.97
C ASN A 196 1.12 -13.78 16.45
N LYS A 197 0.78 -13.13 15.31
CA LYS A 197 1.51 -11.97 14.79
C LYS A 197 0.51 -10.86 14.50
N SER A 198 0.74 -9.69 15.09
CA SER A 198 0.05 -8.43 14.74
C SER A 198 1.11 -7.37 14.49
N TYR A 199 0.86 -6.48 13.55
CA TYR A 199 1.70 -5.32 13.32
C TYR A 199 1.07 -4.14 14.07
N CYS A 200 1.68 -3.75 15.18
CA CYS A 200 1.27 -2.56 15.90
C CYS A 200 2.45 -1.60 15.97
N LEU A 201 2.30 -0.41 15.42
CA LEU A 201 3.33 0.62 15.38
C LEU A 201 3.94 0.93 16.76
N LEU A 202 3.13 0.86 17.82
CA LEU A 202 3.56 1.16 19.19
C LEU A 202 4.40 0.03 19.85
N TYR A 203 4.43 -1.17 19.27
CA TYR A 203 5.06 -2.34 19.87
C TYR A 203 6.18 -2.98 19.04
N THR A 204 6.45 -2.45 17.84
CA THR A 204 7.57 -2.94 17.03
C THR A 204 8.79 -2.05 17.28
N SER A 205 9.91 -2.65 17.68
CA SER A 205 11.18 -1.94 17.90
C SER A 205 11.65 -1.17 16.67
N ASP A 206 11.31 -1.65 15.48
CA ASP A 206 11.62 -1.00 14.21
C ASP A 206 10.78 0.28 13.98
N ALA A 207 9.61 0.38 14.62
CA ALA A 207 8.75 1.55 14.50
C ALA A 207 9.30 2.79 15.24
N ALA A 208 10.09 2.61 16.29
CA ALA A 208 10.68 3.71 17.04
C ALA A 208 11.80 4.43 16.26
N ASP A 209 12.48 3.71 15.35
CA ASP A 209 13.54 4.26 14.50
C ASP A 209 12.98 4.85 13.19
N ASP A 210 11.79 4.42 12.76
CA ASP A 210 11.16 4.83 11.49
C ASP A 210 10.18 6.02 11.63
N VAL A 211 9.75 6.37 12.83
CA VAL A 211 8.79 7.46 13.05
C VAL A 211 9.51 8.79 13.15
N ARG A 212 9.79 9.40 12.04
CA ARG A 212 9.98 10.86 11.94
C ARG A 212 8.66 11.50 11.49
N CYS A 213 7.69 11.51 12.41
CA CYS A 213 6.53 12.41 12.29
C CYS A 213 6.88 13.79 12.84
#